data_4416bd91dd8d8a18a56016f3f9c5d439
#
_entry.id   4416bd91dd8d8a18a56016f3f9c5d439
#
_cell.length_a   1.000
_cell.length_b   1.000
_cell.length_c   1.000
_cell.angle_alpha   90.00
_cell.angle_beta   90.00
_cell.angle_gamma   90.00
#
_symmetry.space_group_name_H-M   'P 1'
#
loop_
_entity.id
_entity.type
_entity.pdbx_description
1 polymer ?
#
loop_
_entity_poly.entity_id
_entity_poly.type
_entity_poly.pdbx_seq_one_letter_code
_entity_poly.pdbx_strand_id
1 'polypeptide(L)'
;MNTPSKVPIPVIPEAWNSKEAWRVFGIMSEFVSATDRLNKIHPAVSIFGSARTKPGQPYYKLTEEIARLLSDAGFSVISGGGPGIMEAANKGAYYGKSPSVGLNIQLPHEQVGNHYQNISQTFQHFFARKVMFVKFASAYVVMPGGFGTLDELMEALTLVQTGKTRKMPIILVGSVFWRGLIEWFKTALLEEKVISPEDMDLIQLIDEPKEVVSAIFKHYETRGFEPSEAERERQLYL
;
A
#
# COMPACT_ATOMS: atom_id res chain seq x y z
N MET A 1 -47.67 -1.46 -24.48
CA MET A 1 -46.36 -1.63 -23.79
C MET A 1 -45.27 -1.55 -24.83
N ASN A 2 -44.57 -0.41 -24.89
CA ASN A 2 -43.45 -0.22 -25.81
C ASN A 2 -42.23 -1.00 -25.29
N THR A 3 -41.83 -2.04 -25.98
CA THR A 3 -40.56 -2.73 -25.72
C THR A 3 -39.42 -1.75 -26.00
N PRO A 4 -38.49 -1.51 -25.07
CA PRO A 4 -37.37 -0.61 -25.34
C PRO A 4 -36.58 -1.16 -26.52
N SER A 5 -36.27 -0.31 -27.49
CA SER A 5 -35.46 -0.67 -28.66
C SER A 5 -34.07 -1.13 -28.14
N LYS A 6 -33.67 -2.34 -28.51
CA LYS A 6 -32.33 -2.84 -28.23
C LYS A 6 -31.31 -1.92 -28.92
N VAL A 7 -30.51 -1.22 -28.13
CA VAL A 7 -29.36 -0.48 -28.65
C VAL A 7 -28.43 -1.50 -29.36
N PRO A 8 -28.04 -1.29 -30.61
CA PRO A 8 -27.14 -2.20 -31.30
C PRO A 8 -25.81 -2.28 -30.56
N ILE A 9 -25.37 -3.50 -30.26
CA ILE A 9 -24.04 -3.70 -29.69
C ILE A 9 -23.01 -3.33 -30.77
N PRO A 10 -22.11 -2.37 -30.53
CA PRO A 10 -21.11 -2.01 -31.53
C PRO A 10 -20.18 -3.19 -31.79
N VAL A 11 -19.92 -3.47 -33.06
CA VAL A 11 -18.93 -4.49 -33.48
C VAL A 11 -17.54 -3.95 -33.14
N ILE A 12 -16.80 -4.65 -32.29
CA ILE A 12 -15.43 -4.29 -31.94
C ILE A 12 -14.53 -4.63 -33.14
N PRO A 13 -13.78 -3.68 -33.71
CA PRO A 13 -12.87 -3.96 -34.82
C PRO A 13 -11.79 -4.98 -34.43
N GLU A 14 -11.41 -5.90 -35.32
CA GLU A 14 -10.36 -6.92 -35.07
C GLU A 14 -9.03 -6.31 -34.60
N ALA A 15 -8.68 -5.12 -35.08
CA ALA A 15 -7.49 -4.36 -34.63
C ALA A 15 -7.52 -4.00 -33.13
N TRP A 16 -8.70 -3.92 -32.51
CA TRP A 16 -8.85 -3.69 -31.07
C TRP A 16 -8.51 -4.94 -30.26
N ASN A 17 -8.91 -6.11 -30.74
CA ASN A 17 -8.63 -7.39 -30.07
C ASN A 17 -7.13 -7.66 -29.99
N SER A 18 -6.35 -7.36 -31.06
CA SER A 18 -4.90 -7.53 -31.02
C SER A 18 -4.22 -6.55 -30.05
N LYS A 19 -4.63 -5.28 -30.02
CA LYS A 19 -4.09 -4.28 -29.06
C LYS A 19 -4.39 -4.66 -27.62
N GLU A 20 -5.60 -5.16 -27.35
CA GLU A 20 -6.00 -5.58 -25.99
C GLU A 20 -5.21 -6.82 -25.55
N ALA A 21 -4.95 -7.76 -26.44
CA ALA A 21 -4.08 -8.91 -26.15
C ALA A 21 -2.66 -8.46 -25.78
N TRP A 22 -2.07 -7.53 -26.54
CA TRP A 22 -0.76 -6.97 -26.22
C TRP A 22 -0.74 -6.22 -24.88
N ARG A 23 -1.83 -5.52 -24.54
CA ARG A 23 -2.00 -4.87 -23.23
C ARG A 23 -1.94 -5.89 -22.09
N VAL A 24 -2.60 -7.03 -22.24
CA VAL A 24 -2.58 -8.11 -21.24
C VAL A 24 -1.15 -8.65 -21.05
N PHE A 25 -0.38 -8.86 -22.11
CA PHE A 25 1.02 -9.25 -22.00
C PHE A 25 1.86 -8.20 -21.26
N GLY A 26 1.61 -6.91 -21.50
CA GLY A 26 2.23 -5.82 -20.74
C GLY A 26 1.95 -5.91 -19.24
N ILE A 27 0.69 -6.14 -18.86
CA ILE A 27 0.28 -6.36 -17.46
C ILE A 27 1.02 -7.56 -16.85
N MET A 28 1.05 -8.70 -17.54
CA MET A 28 1.78 -9.88 -17.07
C MET A 28 3.28 -9.59 -16.87
N SER A 29 3.89 -8.85 -17.78
CA SER A 29 5.29 -8.43 -17.68
C SER A 29 5.56 -7.59 -16.43
N GLU A 30 4.64 -6.68 -16.05
CA GLU A 30 4.76 -5.90 -14.82
C GLU A 30 4.75 -6.81 -13.58
N PHE A 31 3.84 -7.79 -13.52
CA PHE A 31 3.78 -8.75 -12.42
C PHE A 31 5.04 -9.60 -12.31
N VAL A 32 5.53 -10.14 -13.42
CA VAL A 32 6.75 -10.97 -13.45
C VAL A 32 7.96 -10.16 -13.01
N SER A 33 8.17 -8.99 -13.63
CA SER A 33 9.31 -8.12 -13.32
C SER A 33 9.30 -7.64 -11.85
N ALA A 34 8.13 -7.24 -11.35
CA ALA A 34 8.00 -6.80 -9.97
C ALA A 34 8.24 -7.94 -8.99
N THR A 35 7.68 -9.13 -9.24
CA THR A 35 7.87 -10.30 -8.38
C THR A 35 9.34 -10.71 -8.31
N ASP A 36 10.05 -10.72 -9.44
CA ASP A 36 11.48 -11.04 -9.48
C ASP A 36 12.32 -10.04 -8.69
N ARG A 37 12.06 -8.74 -8.87
CA ARG A 37 12.81 -7.69 -8.16
C ARG A 37 12.55 -7.64 -6.66
N LEU A 38 11.33 -7.97 -6.24
CA LEU A 38 10.89 -7.81 -4.86
C LEU A 38 10.98 -9.09 -4.01
N ASN A 39 11.41 -10.22 -4.57
CA ASN A 39 11.43 -11.50 -3.88
C ASN A 39 12.36 -11.56 -2.65
N LYS A 40 13.28 -10.60 -2.50
CA LYS A 40 14.29 -10.56 -1.42
C LYS A 40 14.09 -9.44 -0.41
N ILE A 41 12.98 -8.69 -0.49
CA ILE A 41 12.78 -7.52 0.40
C ILE A 41 12.07 -7.85 1.72
N HIS A 42 11.69 -9.09 1.94
CA HIS A 42 10.94 -9.49 3.13
C HIS A 42 11.85 -9.65 4.37
N PRO A 43 11.41 -9.21 5.58
CA PRO A 43 10.14 -8.53 5.87
C PRO A 43 10.14 -7.07 5.40
N ALA A 44 8.97 -6.56 5.00
CA ALA A 44 8.85 -5.20 4.49
C ALA A 44 7.63 -4.45 5.06
N VAL A 45 7.73 -3.14 5.18
CA VAL A 45 6.65 -2.26 5.62
C VAL A 45 6.30 -1.28 4.52
N SER A 46 5.03 -1.23 4.13
CA SER A 46 4.53 -0.25 3.17
C SER A 46 4.12 1.03 3.89
N ILE A 47 4.64 2.17 3.44
CA ILE A 47 4.32 3.49 3.98
C ILE A 47 3.58 4.31 2.92
N PHE A 48 2.36 4.74 3.27
CA PHE A 48 1.49 5.57 2.43
C PHE A 48 1.33 6.97 3.02
N GLY A 49 1.09 7.96 2.15
CA GLY A 49 0.83 9.32 2.58
C GLY A 49 0.85 10.33 1.44
N SER A 50 0.65 11.60 1.78
CA SER A 50 0.50 12.69 0.83
C SER A 50 1.75 12.96 -0.01
N ALA A 51 1.59 13.03 -1.33
CA ALA A 51 2.63 13.52 -2.24
C ALA A 51 2.89 15.04 -2.10
N ARG A 52 2.03 15.77 -1.39
CA ARG A 52 2.09 17.25 -1.28
C ARG A 52 2.80 17.74 -0.02
N THR A 53 3.16 16.84 0.90
CA THR A 53 3.92 17.19 2.11
C THR A 53 5.32 17.61 1.73
N LYS A 54 5.72 18.82 2.12
CA LYS A 54 7.03 19.36 1.73
C LYS A 54 8.14 18.91 2.70
N PRO A 55 9.40 18.79 2.21
CA PRO A 55 10.55 18.57 3.06
C PRO A 55 10.59 19.57 4.22
N GLY A 56 10.91 19.08 5.42
CA GLY A 56 10.97 19.90 6.64
C GLY A 56 9.65 20.05 7.40
N GLN A 57 8.51 19.74 6.82
CA GLN A 57 7.22 19.74 7.53
C GLN A 57 7.17 18.62 8.60
N PRO A 58 6.36 18.78 9.66
CA PRO A 58 6.31 17.81 10.76
C PRO A 58 6.10 16.36 10.31
N TYR A 59 5.09 16.10 9.48
CA TYR A 59 4.81 14.74 8.97
C TYR A 59 5.91 14.19 8.05
N TYR A 60 6.62 15.05 7.31
CA TYR A 60 7.78 14.61 6.52
C TYR A 60 8.90 14.09 7.43
N LYS A 61 9.27 14.87 8.46
CA LYS A 61 10.32 14.48 9.43
C LYS A 61 9.92 13.24 10.21
N LEU A 62 8.67 13.17 10.67
CA LEU A 62 8.14 12.01 11.38
C LEU A 62 8.20 10.75 10.53
N THR A 63 7.83 10.84 9.24
CA THR A 63 7.91 9.71 8.31
C THR A 63 9.36 9.27 8.06
N GLU A 64 10.27 10.23 7.87
CA GLU A 64 11.70 9.96 7.68
C GLU A 64 12.27 9.21 8.90
N GLU A 65 11.90 9.62 10.11
CA GLU A 65 12.31 8.97 11.36
C GLU A 65 11.73 7.56 11.48
N ILE A 66 10.42 7.37 11.28
CA ILE A 66 9.78 6.05 11.31
C ILE A 66 10.45 5.10 10.31
N ALA A 67 10.62 5.55 9.06
CA ALA A 67 11.22 4.75 8.01
C ALA A 67 12.68 4.38 8.32
N ARG A 68 13.43 5.30 8.94
CA ARG A 68 14.79 5.04 9.41
C ARG A 68 14.83 3.96 10.48
N LEU A 69 13.98 4.08 11.49
CA LEU A 69 13.89 3.10 12.59
C LEU A 69 13.46 1.71 12.08
N LEU A 70 12.49 1.65 11.15
CA LEU A 70 12.08 0.40 10.50
C LEU A 70 13.23 -0.24 9.73
N SER A 71 13.95 0.55 8.93
CA SER A 71 15.09 0.07 8.15
C SER A 71 16.22 -0.42 9.05
N ASP A 72 16.54 0.30 10.13
CA ASP A 72 17.56 -0.10 11.11
C ASP A 72 17.15 -1.35 11.90
N ALA A 73 15.85 -1.59 12.05
CA ALA A 73 15.28 -2.79 12.68
C ALA A 73 15.20 -4.02 11.75
N GLY A 74 15.59 -3.88 10.47
CA GLY A 74 15.65 -5.00 9.51
C GLY A 74 14.49 -5.07 8.52
N PHE A 75 13.56 -4.10 8.54
CA PHE A 75 12.46 -4.05 7.56
C PHE A 75 12.86 -3.28 6.31
N SER A 76 12.66 -3.86 5.14
CA SER A 76 12.62 -3.06 3.92
C SER A 76 11.42 -2.10 3.96
N VAL A 77 11.59 -0.89 3.44
CA VAL A 77 10.51 0.10 3.41
C VAL A 77 10.04 0.29 1.97
N ILE A 78 8.76 0.06 1.76
CA ILE A 78 8.10 0.24 0.46
C ILE A 78 7.31 1.53 0.47
N SER A 79 7.48 2.36 -0.55
CA SER A 79 6.64 3.54 -0.79
C SER A 79 6.24 3.64 -2.26
N GLY A 80 5.36 4.60 -2.56
CA GLY A 80 4.98 4.88 -3.95
C GLY A 80 6.06 5.54 -4.81
N GLY A 81 7.26 5.79 -4.26
CA GLY A 81 8.41 6.29 -5.01
C GLY A 81 8.34 7.75 -5.46
N GLY A 82 7.24 8.46 -5.22
CA GLY A 82 7.04 9.86 -5.59
C GLY A 82 7.55 10.85 -4.53
N PRO A 83 7.11 12.13 -4.61
CA PRO A 83 7.50 13.16 -3.65
C PRO A 83 6.73 13.05 -2.32
N GLY A 84 7.02 13.95 -1.41
CA GLY A 84 6.30 14.13 -0.15
C GLY A 84 6.57 13.01 0.85
N ILE A 85 5.51 12.42 1.39
CA ILE A 85 5.62 11.32 2.36
C ILE A 85 6.34 10.10 1.75
N MET A 86 6.14 9.83 0.47
CA MET A 86 6.83 8.74 -0.23
C MET A 86 8.34 8.97 -0.27
N GLU A 87 8.77 10.20 -0.56
CA GLU A 87 10.17 10.59 -0.51
C GLU A 87 10.73 10.51 0.91
N ALA A 88 10.01 11.01 1.91
CA ALA A 88 10.43 10.93 3.31
C ALA A 88 10.64 9.48 3.76
N ALA A 89 9.72 8.57 3.40
CA ALA A 89 9.82 7.15 3.68
C ALA A 89 11.05 6.52 3.00
N ASN A 90 11.21 6.76 1.71
CA ASN A 90 12.38 6.29 0.99
C ASN A 90 13.68 6.86 1.56
N LYS A 91 13.73 8.16 1.85
CA LYS A 91 14.92 8.82 2.42
C LYS A 91 15.33 8.24 3.76
N GLY A 92 14.38 8.07 4.68
CA GLY A 92 14.65 7.45 5.98
C GLY A 92 15.23 6.05 5.82
N ALA A 93 14.62 5.21 4.99
CA ALA A 93 15.09 3.86 4.74
C ALA A 93 16.44 3.81 4.03
N TYR A 94 16.66 4.67 3.03
CA TYR A 94 17.89 4.72 2.24
C TYR A 94 19.14 4.92 3.10
N TYR A 95 19.02 5.73 4.13
CA TYR A 95 20.10 5.94 5.10
C TYR A 95 20.09 4.90 6.26
N GLY A 96 19.15 3.95 6.25
CA GLY A 96 19.07 2.84 7.17
C GLY A 96 19.91 1.62 6.74
N LYS A 97 19.61 0.47 7.32
CA LYS A 97 20.32 -0.80 7.08
C LYS A 97 19.66 -1.70 6.05
N SER A 98 18.35 -1.54 5.83
CA SER A 98 17.54 -2.36 4.94
C SER A 98 17.10 -1.60 3.69
N PRO A 99 16.74 -2.30 2.60
CA PRO A 99 16.43 -1.66 1.34
C PRO A 99 15.27 -0.64 1.38
N SER A 100 15.47 0.47 0.67
CA SER A 100 14.44 1.43 0.32
C SER A 100 13.87 1.08 -1.06
N VAL A 101 12.55 0.88 -1.13
CA VAL A 101 11.84 0.41 -2.31
C VAL A 101 10.83 1.44 -2.79
N GLY A 102 10.90 1.81 -4.06
CA GLY A 102 9.91 2.65 -4.72
C GLY A 102 9.09 1.87 -5.73
N LEU A 103 7.79 1.77 -5.52
CA LEU A 103 6.84 1.25 -6.49
C LEU A 103 6.23 2.44 -7.24
N ASN A 104 6.88 2.87 -8.30
CA ASN A 104 6.52 4.06 -9.06
C ASN A 104 5.33 3.77 -9.98
N ILE A 105 4.54 4.81 -10.29
CA ILE A 105 3.47 4.75 -11.29
C ILE A 105 3.75 5.75 -12.40
N GLN A 106 3.61 5.33 -13.63
CA GLN A 106 3.69 6.24 -14.77
C GLN A 106 2.39 7.04 -14.87
N LEU A 107 2.48 8.35 -14.70
CA LEU A 107 1.36 9.29 -14.81
C LEU A 107 1.45 10.07 -16.13
N PRO A 108 0.31 10.60 -16.66
CA PRO A 108 0.29 11.42 -17.88
C PRO A 108 1.16 12.69 -17.81
N HIS A 109 1.35 13.21 -16.60
CA HIS A 109 2.28 14.31 -16.34
C HIS A 109 3.51 13.71 -15.66
N GLU A 110 4.69 13.96 -16.23
CA GLU A 110 5.97 13.42 -15.76
C GLU A 110 6.15 13.61 -14.25
N GLN A 111 6.16 12.50 -13.53
CA GLN A 111 6.54 12.45 -12.14
C GLN A 111 7.82 11.63 -12.06
N VAL A 112 8.95 12.31 -11.90
CA VAL A 112 10.23 11.63 -11.66
C VAL A 112 10.18 11.01 -10.27
N GLY A 113 10.53 9.74 -10.17
CA GLY A 113 10.69 9.07 -8.87
C GLY A 113 11.73 9.78 -8.01
N ASN A 114 11.57 9.73 -6.68
CA ASN A 114 12.57 10.28 -5.77
C ASN A 114 13.90 9.51 -5.86
N HIS A 115 15.00 10.15 -5.47
CA HIS A 115 16.35 9.59 -5.61
C HIS A 115 16.75 8.60 -4.49
N TYR A 116 15.92 8.39 -3.49
CA TYR A 116 16.22 7.58 -2.31
C TYR A 116 15.72 6.14 -2.44
N GLN A 117 15.84 5.52 -3.62
CA GLN A 117 15.38 4.16 -3.91
C GLN A 117 16.56 3.25 -4.20
N ASN A 118 16.79 2.22 -3.36
CA ASN A 118 17.73 1.14 -3.69
C ASN A 118 17.14 0.20 -4.75
N ILE A 119 15.82 -0.02 -4.67
CA ILE A 119 15.04 -0.81 -5.63
C ILE A 119 13.93 0.09 -6.17
N SER A 120 13.89 0.25 -7.48
CA SER A 120 12.90 1.06 -8.19
C SER A 120 12.16 0.18 -9.19
N GLN A 121 10.84 0.07 -9.05
CA GLN A 121 9.95 -0.62 -9.99
C GLN A 121 8.88 0.34 -10.48
N THR A 122 8.74 0.47 -11.80
CA THR A 122 7.73 1.34 -12.42
C THR A 122 6.60 0.50 -12.99
N PHE A 123 5.38 0.95 -12.77
CA PHE A 123 4.15 0.36 -13.27
C PHE A 123 3.42 1.34 -14.18
N GLN A 124 2.75 0.83 -15.21
CA GLN A 124 1.80 1.56 -16.03
C GLN A 124 0.36 1.40 -15.49
N HIS A 125 0.10 0.27 -14.79
CA HIS A 125 -1.23 -0.09 -14.31
C HIS A 125 -1.31 0.01 -12.78
N PHE A 126 -2.27 0.80 -12.27
CA PHE A 126 -2.48 0.98 -10.84
C PHE A 126 -2.74 -0.34 -10.10
N PHE A 127 -3.59 -1.21 -10.65
CA PHE A 127 -3.93 -2.48 -10.01
C PHE A 127 -2.75 -3.43 -9.86
N ALA A 128 -1.83 -3.47 -10.85
CA ALA A 128 -0.62 -4.28 -10.74
C ALA A 128 0.29 -3.80 -9.61
N ARG A 129 0.45 -2.48 -9.47
CA ARG A 129 1.19 -1.84 -8.39
C ARG A 129 0.56 -2.13 -7.02
N LYS A 130 -0.77 -2.02 -6.90
CA LYS A 130 -1.51 -2.26 -5.66
C LYS A 130 -1.29 -3.68 -5.12
N VAL A 131 -1.35 -4.68 -6.00
CA VAL A 131 -1.06 -6.08 -5.62
C VAL A 131 0.34 -6.20 -5.00
N MET A 132 1.34 -5.50 -5.53
CA MET A 132 2.71 -5.56 -5.00
C MET A 132 2.83 -4.92 -3.61
N PHE A 133 2.12 -3.83 -3.35
CA PHE A 133 2.05 -3.25 -2.00
C PHE A 133 1.51 -4.24 -0.97
N VAL A 134 0.46 -4.99 -1.34
CA VAL A 134 -0.16 -5.97 -0.44
C VAL A 134 0.69 -7.21 -0.29
N LYS A 135 1.15 -7.78 -1.42
CA LYS A 135 1.86 -9.07 -1.47
C LYS A 135 3.13 -9.08 -0.64
N PHE A 136 3.90 -8.00 -0.68
CA PHE A 136 5.20 -7.93 -0.03
C PHE A 136 5.18 -7.28 1.35
N ALA A 137 4.05 -6.69 1.79
CA ALA A 137 3.98 -6.04 3.08
C ALA A 137 3.82 -7.02 4.25
N SER A 138 4.53 -6.73 5.32
CA SER A 138 4.34 -7.31 6.65
C SER A 138 3.55 -6.38 7.57
N ALA A 139 3.48 -5.09 7.25
CA ALA A 139 2.68 -4.09 7.95
C ALA A 139 2.43 -2.88 7.04
N TYR A 140 1.43 -2.10 7.39
CA TYR A 140 1.15 -0.81 6.77
C TYR A 140 1.30 0.32 7.78
N VAL A 141 1.99 1.39 7.37
CA VAL A 141 2.05 2.66 8.09
C VAL A 141 1.44 3.72 7.19
N VAL A 142 0.38 4.37 7.68
CA VAL A 142 -0.41 5.31 6.88
C VAL A 142 -0.31 6.70 7.51
N MET A 143 0.39 7.58 6.82
CA MET A 143 0.56 8.99 7.17
C MET A 143 -0.59 9.82 6.60
N PRO A 144 -0.83 11.04 7.09
CA PRO A 144 -1.82 11.94 6.51
C PRO A 144 -1.70 12.07 4.99
N GLY A 145 -2.84 11.93 4.30
CA GLY A 145 -2.86 11.96 2.84
C GLY A 145 -4.24 12.15 2.24
N GLY A 146 -4.29 12.22 0.92
CA GLY A 146 -5.52 12.40 0.16
C GLY A 146 -6.13 11.09 -0.34
N PHE A 147 -6.90 11.17 -1.44
CA PHE A 147 -7.63 10.04 -1.99
C PHE A 147 -6.76 8.83 -2.33
N GLY A 148 -5.56 9.01 -2.88
CA GLY A 148 -4.66 7.88 -3.15
C GLY A 148 -4.17 7.17 -1.88
N THR A 149 -4.01 7.91 -0.77
CA THR A 149 -3.68 7.31 0.52
C THR A 149 -4.87 6.57 1.12
N LEU A 150 -6.07 7.12 1.01
CA LEU A 150 -7.32 6.48 1.44
C LEU A 150 -7.62 5.24 0.62
N ASP A 151 -7.38 5.27 -0.68
CA ASP A 151 -7.55 4.14 -1.59
C ASP A 151 -6.70 2.92 -1.16
N GLU A 152 -5.42 3.13 -0.86
CA GLU A 152 -4.55 2.07 -0.35
C GLU A 152 -4.95 1.61 1.07
N LEU A 153 -5.36 2.53 1.94
CA LEU A 153 -5.84 2.19 3.29
C LEU A 153 -7.10 1.32 3.24
N MET A 154 -8.10 1.71 2.44
CA MET A 154 -9.36 0.98 2.35
C MET A 154 -9.17 -0.39 1.70
N GLU A 155 -8.30 -0.51 0.71
CA GLU A 155 -7.95 -1.80 0.12
C GLU A 155 -7.27 -2.71 1.15
N ALA A 156 -6.28 -2.20 1.90
CA ALA A 156 -5.61 -2.96 2.94
C ALA A 156 -6.60 -3.47 4.00
N LEU A 157 -7.49 -2.60 4.49
CA LEU A 157 -8.54 -2.96 5.45
C LEU A 157 -9.47 -4.04 4.87
N THR A 158 -9.94 -3.87 3.64
CA THR A 158 -10.84 -4.82 2.98
C THR A 158 -10.19 -6.20 2.82
N LEU A 159 -8.93 -6.25 2.37
CA LEU A 159 -8.22 -7.51 2.14
C LEU A 159 -7.93 -8.25 3.45
N VAL A 160 -7.62 -7.54 4.53
CA VAL A 160 -7.42 -8.13 5.86
C VAL A 160 -8.76 -8.58 6.45
N GLN A 161 -9.80 -7.75 6.39
CA GLN A 161 -11.15 -8.06 6.85
C GLN A 161 -11.72 -9.31 6.20
N THR A 162 -11.61 -9.40 4.88
CA THR A 162 -12.14 -10.54 4.10
C THR A 162 -11.26 -11.79 4.14
N GLY A 163 -10.10 -11.72 4.80
CA GLY A 163 -9.15 -12.84 4.87
C GLY A 163 -8.44 -13.16 3.55
N LYS A 164 -8.50 -12.24 2.57
CA LYS A 164 -7.76 -12.37 1.29
C LYS A 164 -6.25 -12.23 1.50
N THR A 165 -5.83 -11.42 2.46
CA THR A 165 -4.45 -11.38 2.90
C THR A 165 -4.34 -11.76 4.38
N ARG A 166 -3.10 -12.01 4.85
CA ARG A 166 -2.86 -12.29 6.26
C ARG A 166 -3.22 -11.09 7.13
N LYS A 167 -3.60 -11.35 8.39
CA LYS A 167 -3.70 -10.29 9.38
C LYS A 167 -2.32 -9.69 9.61
N MET A 168 -2.22 -8.37 9.46
CA MET A 168 -1.00 -7.60 9.66
C MET A 168 -1.32 -6.25 10.28
N PRO A 169 -0.39 -5.60 11.00
CA PRO A 169 -0.63 -4.28 11.58
C PRO A 169 -0.94 -3.24 10.51
N ILE A 170 -2.02 -2.48 10.71
CA ILE A 170 -2.35 -1.29 9.93
C ILE A 170 -2.31 -0.11 10.91
N ILE A 171 -1.26 0.71 10.83
CA ILE A 171 -0.97 1.77 11.78
C ILE A 171 -1.19 3.11 11.12
N LEU A 172 -2.13 3.89 11.66
CA LEU A 172 -2.37 5.27 11.26
C LEU A 172 -1.51 6.20 12.15
N VAL A 173 -0.68 7.01 11.54
CA VAL A 173 0.17 7.99 12.20
C VAL A 173 -0.37 9.39 11.92
N GLY A 174 -0.42 10.24 12.94
CA GLY A 174 -1.08 11.55 12.87
C GLY A 174 -2.52 11.47 13.40
N SER A 175 -2.68 11.08 14.64
CA SER A 175 -3.98 10.85 15.30
C SER A 175 -4.95 12.02 15.15
N VAL A 176 -4.44 13.26 15.19
CA VAL A 176 -5.25 14.49 15.00
C VAL A 176 -5.90 14.51 13.61
N PHE A 177 -5.17 14.07 12.57
CA PHE A 177 -5.69 14.02 11.21
C PHE A 177 -6.73 12.89 11.04
N TRP A 178 -6.44 11.72 11.61
CA TRP A 178 -7.26 10.51 11.41
C TRP A 178 -8.51 10.45 12.29
N ARG A 179 -8.58 11.27 13.36
CA ARG A 179 -9.69 11.25 14.32
C ARG A 179 -11.06 11.34 13.65
N GLY A 180 -11.23 12.24 12.70
CA GLY A 180 -12.50 12.42 12.01
C GLY A 180 -12.93 11.19 11.18
N LEU A 181 -11.98 10.51 10.54
CA LEU A 181 -12.26 9.28 9.79
C LEU A 181 -12.65 8.13 10.72
N ILE A 182 -11.91 7.96 11.81
CA ILE A 182 -12.19 6.91 12.81
C ILE A 182 -13.55 7.15 13.48
N GLU A 183 -13.86 8.41 13.79
CA GLU A 183 -15.18 8.76 14.33
C GLU A 183 -16.30 8.46 13.34
N TRP A 184 -16.10 8.78 12.07
CA TRP A 184 -17.05 8.43 11.01
C TRP A 184 -17.23 6.92 10.87
N PHE A 185 -16.18 6.11 10.98
CA PHE A 185 -16.31 4.65 11.01
C PHE A 185 -17.20 4.18 12.14
N LYS A 186 -17.05 4.76 13.34
CA LYS A 186 -17.85 4.41 14.53
C LYS A 186 -19.30 4.86 14.41
N THR A 187 -19.54 6.10 14.00
CA THR A 187 -20.88 6.72 13.99
C THR A 187 -21.67 6.48 12.71
N ALA A 188 -21.03 5.99 11.64
CA ALA A 188 -21.72 5.64 10.42
C ALA A 188 -21.60 4.15 10.10
N LEU A 189 -20.39 3.63 9.91
CA LEU A 189 -20.25 2.26 9.43
C LEU A 189 -20.67 1.21 10.45
N LEU A 190 -20.36 1.41 11.75
CA LEU A 190 -20.78 0.50 12.81
C LEU A 190 -22.28 0.62 13.12
N GLU A 191 -22.83 1.84 13.20
CA GLU A 191 -24.25 2.05 13.49
C GLU A 191 -25.13 1.47 12.36
N GLU A 192 -24.73 1.66 11.09
CA GLU A 192 -25.41 1.07 9.94
C GLU A 192 -25.12 -0.43 9.76
N LYS A 193 -24.26 -1.01 10.60
CA LYS A 193 -23.86 -2.45 10.58
C LYS A 193 -23.26 -2.90 9.25
N VAL A 194 -22.57 -2.01 8.55
CA VAL A 194 -21.85 -2.34 7.31
C VAL A 194 -20.42 -2.82 7.58
N ILE A 195 -19.93 -2.64 8.79
CA ILE A 195 -18.74 -3.31 9.37
C ILE A 195 -19.07 -3.87 10.75
N SER A 196 -18.25 -4.80 11.24
CA SER A 196 -18.38 -5.37 12.60
C SER A 196 -17.50 -4.60 13.61
N PRO A 197 -17.81 -4.68 14.91
CA PRO A 197 -16.96 -4.07 15.95
C PRO A 197 -15.50 -4.54 15.89
N GLU A 198 -15.27 -5.82 15.57
CA GLU A 198 -13.95 -6.45 15.45
C GLU A 198 -13.13 -5.86 14.30
N ASP A 199 -13.78 -5.29 13.29
CA ASP A 199 -13.09 -4.64 12.16
C ASP A 199 -12.36 -3.37 12.61
N MET A 200 -12.80 -2.74 13.71
CA MET A 200 -12.10 -1.58 14.28
C MET A 200 -10.76 -1.96 14.92
N ASP A 201 -10.59 -3.22 15.33
CA ASP A 201 -9.32 -3.72 15.89
C ASP A 201 -8.23 -3.91 14.82
N LEU A 202 -8.58 -3.82 13.53
CA LEU A 202 -7.62 -3.85 12.43
C LEU A 202 -6.74 -2.58 12.39
N ILE A 203 -7.20 -1.49 13.01
CA ILE A 203 -6.57 -0.18 12.94
C ILE A 203 -5.94 0.18 14.29
N GLN A 204 -4.69 0.63 14.24
CA GLN A 204 -3.99 1.19 15.41
C GLN A 204 -3.66 2.66 15.14
N LEU A 205 -3.88 3.55 16.12
CA LEU A 205 -3.47 4.95 16.09
C LEU A 205 -2.21 5.10 16.94
N ILE A 206 -1.06 5.35 16.32
CA ILE A 206 0.24 5.46 17.00
C ILE A 206 1.01 6.62 16.39
N ASP A 207 1.37 7.62 17.20
CA ASP A 207 2.10 8.80 16.73
C ASP A 207 3.60 8.73 17.02
N GLU A 208 4.02 7.97 18.01
CA GLU A 208 5.42 7.89 18.43
C GLU A 208 6.20 6.89 17.55
N PRO A 209 7.29 7.30 16.87
CA PRO A 209 8.04 6.46 15.94
C PRO A 209 8.50 5.11 16.51
N LYS A 210 9.00 5.10 17.74
CA LYS A 210 9.47 3.87 18.39
C LYS A 210 8.31 2.91 18.70
N GLU A 211 7.15 3.45 19.04
CA GLU A 211 5.95 2.65 19.30
C GLU A 211 5.41 2.01 18.01
N VAL A 212 5.52 2.70 16.86
CA VAL A 212 5.18 2.11 15.55
C VAL A 212 5.99 0.84 15.30
N VAL A 213 7.30 0.90 15.49
CA VAL A 213 8.20 -0.26 15.32
C VAL A 213 7.86 -1.35 16.34
N SER A 214 7.67 -0.99 17.61
CA SER A 214 7.32 -1.92 18.68
C SER A 214 6.00 -2.65 18.42
N ALA A 215 4.97 -1.95 17.91
CA ALA A 215 3.67 -2.53 17.57
C ALA A 215 3.79 -3.59 16.47
N ILE A 216 4.64 -3.35 15.46
CA ILE A 216 4.91 -4.33 14.40
C ILE A 216 5.61 -5.57 14.98
N PHE A 217 6.66 -5.40 15.77
CA PHE A 217 7.35 -6.53 16.40
C PHE A 217 6.41 -7.34 17.32
N LYS A 218 5.62 -6.66 18.16
CA LYS A 218 4.67 -7.31 19.07
C LYS A 218 3.64 -8.18 18.32
N HIS A 219 3.19 -7.73 17.15
CA HIS A 219 2.27 -8.53 16.32
C HIS A 219 2.90 -9.87 15.89
N TYR A 220 4.20 -9.87 15.64
CA TYR A 220 4.93 -11.05 15.16
C TYR A 220 5.64 -11.86 16.23
N GLU A 221 5.59 -11.43 17.50
CA GLU A 221 6.28 -12.10 18.61
C GLU A 221 5.94 -13.58 18.75
N THR A 222 4.65 -13.93 18.55
CA THR A 222 4.14 -15.29 18.72
C THR A 222 4.07 -16.11 17.44
N ARG A 223 4.02 -15.46 16.27
CA ARG A 223 3.78 -16.14 14.98
C ARG A 223 4.96 -16.11 14.01
N GLY A 224 5.95 -15.27 14.27
CA GLY A 224 7.05 -14.99 13.35
C GLY A 224 6.65 -14.18 12.11
N PHE A 225 7.64 -13.72 11.36
CA PHE A 225 7.41 -12.90 10.15
C PHE A 225 7.07 -13.73 8.91
N GLU A 226 7.49 -14.99 8.87
CA GLU A 226 7.25 -15.85 7.72
C GLU A 226 5.77 -16.20 7.57
N PRO A 227 5.21 -16.06 6.36
CA PRO A 227 3.85 -16.51 6.10
C PRO A 227 3.74 -18.03 6.28
N SER A 228 2.66 -18.49 6.92
CA SER A 228 2.30 -19.91 6.94
C SER A 228 2.00 -20.42 5.52
N GLU A 229 2.00 -21.73 5.33
CA GLU A 229 1.68 -22.35 4.04
C GLU A 229 0.29 -21.92 3.52
N ALA A 230 -0.72 -21.93 4.39
CA ALA A 230 -2.07 -21.47 4.07
C ALA A 230 -2.13 -19.97 3.70
N GLU A 231 -1.28 -19.13 4.29
CA GLU A 231 -1.18 -17.72 3.92
C GLU A 231 -0.47 -17.53 2.58
N ARG A 232 0.55 -18.33 2.28
CA ARG A 232 1.22 -18.33 0.96
C ARG A 232 0.24 -18.73 -0.14
N GLU A 233 -0.57 -19.78 0.09
CA GLU A 233 -1.61 -20.18 -0.86
C GLU A 233 -2.62 -19.06 -1.12
N ARG A 234 -3.10 -18.36 -0.07
CA ARG A 234 -4.02 -17.21 -0.23
C ARG A 234 -3.40 -16.08 -1.05
N GLN A 235 -2.11 -15.82 -0.87
CA GLN A 235 -1.39 -14.79 -1.63
C GLN A 235 -1.27 -15.09 -3.14
N LEU A 236 -1.49 -16.35 -3.56
CA LEU A 236 -1.57 -16.68 -4.98
C LEU A 236 -2.85 -16.16 -5.67
N TYR A 237 -3.87 -15.82 -4.87
CA TYR A 237 -5.18 -15.34 -5.34
C TYR A 237 -5.42 -13.83 -5.07
N LEU A 238 -4.36 -13.09 -4.78
CA LEU A 238 -4.37 -11.61 -4.68
C LEU A 238 -4.33 -10.96 -6.09
#